data_2ececeb539d526f874ecf9a73675dd48
#
_entry.id   2ececeb539d526f874ecf9a73675dd48
#
_cell.length_a   1.000
_cell.length_b   1.000
_cell.length_c   1.000
_cell.angle_alpha   90.00
_cell.angle_beta   90.00
_cell.angle_gamma   90.00
#
_symmetry.space_group_name_H-M   'P 1'
#
loop_
_entity.id
_entity.type
_entity.pdbx_description
1 polymer ?
#
loop_
_entity_poly.entity_id
_entity_poly.type
_entity_poly.pdbx_seq_one_letter_code
_entity_poly.pdbx_strand_id
1 'polypeptide(L)'
;MSVDTAAAVPRPPARAASAPVLSGAAAVVRSLELLGVTDVFGLPGGAILPVYDPLMDSTALRHILVRHEQGAGHAAEGYASASGKVGVAIATSGPGATNLVTAIADAYMDSVPLLAITGQVFSTLMGTDAFQEADIVGITMPITKHSFLVTDASEIPGAIAAAYEIASTGRPGPVLVDITKDAQQAEVPFVWPPRYDLPGYRPVTKAHGKQIQAAAQLLQSAKKPVLYVGGGVIKAEAAGELAELADQFPGLRVVHH
;
A
#
# COMPACT_ATOMS: atom_id res chain seq x y z
N MET A 1 70.11 -6.10 0.57
CA MET A 1 69.11 -5.14 -0.02
C MET A 1 67.77 -5.42 0.58
N SER A 2 67.44 -4.66 1.60
CA SER A 2 66.13 -4.76 2.32
C SER A 2 65.14 -3.80 1.67
N VAL A 3 64.01 -4.29 1.17
CA VAL A 3 62.98 -3.47 0.58
C VAL A 3 61.93 -3.22 1.69
N ASP A 4 61.92 -1.98 2.13
CA ASP A 4 61.01 -1.45 3.15
C ASP A 4 59.59 -1.34 2.54
N THR A 5 58.68 -2.24 2.91
CA THR A 5 57.27 -2.16 2.56
C THR A 5 56.54 -1.30 3.58
N ALA A 6 56.42 0.00 3.30
CA ALA A 6 55.60 0.89 4.08
C ALA A 6 54.14 0.44 4.00
N ALA A 7 53.59 -0.01 5.14
CA ALA A 7 52.18 -0.34 5.28
C ALA A 7 51.30 0.90 5.06
N ALA A 8 50.43 0.83 4.06
CA ALA A 8 49.47 1.90 3.79
C ALA A 8 48.50 2.06 4.96
N VAL A 9 48.46 3.27 5.53
CA VAL A 9 47.50 3.65 6.56
C VAL A 9 46.06 3.53 5.99
N PRO A 10 45.16 2.75 6.62
CA PRO A 10 43.81 2.62 6.12
C PRO A 10 43.10 3.97 6.13
N ARG A 11 42.58 4.37 4.97
CA ARG A 11 41.76 5.57 4.80
C ARG A 11 40.53 5.47 5.72
N PRO A 12 40.20 6.48 6.54
CA PRO A 12 39.00 6.45 7.34
C PRO A 12 37.77 6.26 6.42
N PRO A 13 36.75 5.50 6.84
CA PRO A 13 35.52 5.32 6.04
C PRO A 13 34.94 6.68 5.70
N ALA A 14 34.54 6.85 4.45
CA ALA A 14 33.88 8.07 4.00
C ALA A 14 32.70 8.36 4.94
N ARG A 15 32.67 9.59 5.48
CA ARG A 15 31.60 10.06 6.36
C ARG A 15 30.29 9.81 5.63
N ALA A 16 29.43 8.95 6.18
CA ALA A 16 28.11 8.70 5.63
C ALA A 16 27.41 10.06 5.43
N ALA A 17 26.98 10.35 4.22
CA ALA A 17 26.23 11.56 3.94
C ALA A 17 25.04 11.60 4.91
N SER A 18 24.89 12.72 5.62
CA SER A 18 23.73 12.89 6.51
C SER A 18 22.45 12.74 5.68
N ALA A 19 21.48 11.97 6.18
CA ALA A 19 20.20 11.81 5.52
C ALA A 19 19.61 13.20 5.25
N PRO A 20 19.01 13.43 4.06
CA PRO A 20 18.37 14.71 3.77
C PRO A 20 17.23 14.95 4.76
N VAL A 21 17.09 16.19 5.19
CA VAL A 21 15.97 16.61 6.05
C VAL A 21 14.83 17.04 5.14
N LEU A 22 13.65 16.43 5.35
CA LEU A 22 12.42 16.70 4.61
C LEU A 22 11.31 17.06 5.58
N SER A 23 10.31 17.82 5.13
CA SER A 23 9.03 17.85 5.86
C SER A 23 8.35 16.48 5.81
N GLY A 24 7.50 16.17 6.80
CA GLY A 24 6.71 14.94 6.75
C GLY A 24 5.88 14.82 5.48
N ALA A 25 5.35 15.93 4.98
CA ALA A 25 4.64 16.00 3.70
C ALA A 25 5.54 15.59 2.52
N ALA A 26 6.75 16.11 2.45
CA ALA A 26 7.73 15.72 1.44
C ALA A 26 8.17 14.25 1.60
N ALA A 27 8.22 13.75 2.85
CA ALA A 27 8.51 12.34 3.12
C ALA A 27 7.40 11.41 2.60
N VAL A 28 6.11 11.81 2.68
CA VAL A 28 5.00 11.08 2.04
C VAL A 28 5.24 10.95 0.54
N VAL A 29 5.42 12.09 -0.14
CA VAL A 29 5.60 12.12 -1.61
C VAL A 29 6.83 11.32 -2.02
N ARG A 30 7.97 11.54 -1.34
CA ARG A 30 9.20 10.81 -1.63
C ARG A 30 9.09 9.31 -1.42
N SER A 31 8.36 8.88 -0.40
CA SER A 31 8.10 7.45 -0.16
C SER A 31 7.29 6.82 -1.29
N LEU A 32 6.25 7.50 -1.76
CA LEU A 32 5.45 7.04 -2.90
C LEU A 32 6.27 6.94 -4.19
N GLU A 33 7.12 7.92 -4.47
CA GLU A 33 8.05 7.89 -5.62
C GLU A 33 8.97 6.67 -5.56
N LEU A 34 9.58 6.41 -4.40
CA LEU A 34 10.51 5.30 -4.21
C LEU A 34 9.83 3.92 -4.22
N LEU A 35 8.52 3.86 -3.97
CA LEU A 35 7.69 2.68 -4.16
C LEU A 35 7.24 2.48 -5.61
N GLY A 36 7.57 3.40 -6.52
CA GLY A 36 7.22 3.31 -7.92
C GLY A 36 5.75 3.66 -8.23
N VAL A 37 5.08 4.37 -7.34
CA VAL A 37 3.76 4.95 -7.60
C VAL A 37 3.90 5.98 -8.71
N THR A 38 2.96 6.01 -9.65
CA THR A 38 2.93 6.96 -10.77
C THR A 38 1.72 7.87 -10.75
N ASP A 39 0.61 7.39 -10.19
CA ASP A 39 -0.66 8.09 -10.21
C ASP A 39 -1.27 8.17 -8.81
N VAL A 40 -1.73 9.35 -8.44
CA VAL A 40 -2.36 9.65 -7.17
C VAL A 40 -3.68 10.36 -7.43
N PHE A 41 -4.76 9.84 -6.88
CA PHE A 41 -6.11 10.37 -7.06
C PHE A 41 -6.52 11.13 -5.80
N GLY A 42 -7.02 12.36 -5.91
CA GLY A 42 -7.36 13.08 -4.69
C GLY A 42 -8.05 14.41 -4.88
N LEU A 43 -8.47 14.97 -3.75
CA LEU A 43 -9.03 16.30 -3.63
C LEU A 43 -8.33 17.03 -2.48
N PRO A 44 -7.77 18.24 -2.72
CA PRO A 44 -7.11 19.01 -1.67
C PRO A 44 -8.10 19.47 -0.60
N GLY A 45 -7.62 19.53 0.64
CA GLY A 45 -8.39 20.04 1.78
C GLY A 45 -7.46 20.39 2.95
N GLY A 46 -7.97 21.11 3.93
CA GLY A 46 -7.17 21.80 4.94
C GLY A 46 -6.16 20.96 5.71
N ALA A 47 -6.50 19.71 6.05
CA ALA A 47 -5.61 18.84 6.83
C ALA A 47 -4.59 18.08 5.99
N ILE A 48 -4.78 17.95 4.67
CA ILE A 48 -3.84 17.28 3.76
C ILE A 48 -3.07 18.25 2.87
N LEU A 49 -3.42 19.53 2.91
CA LEU A 49 -2.82 20.55 2.05
C LEU A 49 -1.28 20.59 2.07
N PRO A 50 -0.60 20.35 3.23
CA PRO A 50 0.87 20.31 3.23
C PRO A 50 1.48 19.28 2.26
N VAL A 51 0.80 18.16 1.99
CA VAL A 51 1.27 17.13 1.05
C VAL A 51 1.15 17.60 -0.41
N TYR A 52 0.25 18.52 -0.71
CA TYR A 52 0.04 19.01 -2.06
C TYR A 52 1.19 19.86 -2.59
N ASP A 53 1.90 20.61 -1.72
CA ASP A 53 3.06 21.40 -2.16
C ASP A 53 4.16 20.50 -2.75
N PRO A 54 4.73 19.51 -2.03
CA PRO A 54 5.72 18.62 -2.62
C PRO A 54 5.15 17.70 -3.72
N LEU A 55 3.85 17.42 -3.72
CA LEU A 55 3.22 16.66 -4.79
C LEU A 55 3.17 17.44 -6.11
N MET A 56 2.97 18.75 -6.05
CA MET A 56 3.04 19.65 -7.22
C MET A 56 4.45 19.74 -7.81
N ASP A 57 5.48 19.63 -6.99
CA ASP A 57 6.87 19.67 -7.40
C ASP A 57 7.38 18.31 -7.93
N SER A 58 6.66 17.23 -7.69
CA SER A 58 7.05 15.89 -8.13
C SER A 58 6.93 15.75 -9.65
N THR A 59 7.98 15.24 -10.26
CA THR A 59 7.98 14.87 -11.69
C THR A 59 7.68 13.40 -11.93
N ALA A 60 7.64 12.60 -10.87
CA ALA A 60 7.39 11.16 -10.93
C ALA A 60 5.93 10.79 -10.65
N LEU A 61 5.23 11.59 -9.85
CA LEU A 61 3.84 11.39 -9.49
C LEU A 61 2.93 12.30 -10.31
N ARG A 62 1.93 11.72 -10.94
CA ARG A 62 0.83 12.46 -11.57
C ARG A 62 -0.35 12.54 -10.63
N HIS A 63 -0.71 13.74 -10.21
CA HIS A 63 -1.93 13.97 -9.44
C HIS A 63 -3.14 14.09 -10.37
N ILE A 64 -4.18 13.29 -10.09
CA ILE A 64 -5.45 13.33 -10.81
C ILE A 64 -6.50 13.92 -9.87
N LEU A 65 -6.83 15.18 -10.12
CA LEU A 65 -7.81 15.92 -9.36
C LEU A 65 -9.21 15.40 -9.64
N VAL A 66 -9.92 15.05 -8.59
CA VAL A 66 -11.33 14.63 -8.63
C VAL A 66 -12.23 15.73 -8.07
N ARG A 67 -13.55 15.54 -8.18
CA ARG A 67 -14.56 16.48 -7.60
C ARG A 67 -15.26 15.93 -6.35
N HIS A 68 -14.94 14.70 -5.97
CA HIS A 68 -15.44 14.03 -4.79
C HIS A 68 -14.47 12.91 -4.41
N GLU A 69 -14.17 12.74 -3.12
CA GLU A 69 -13.17 11.79 -2.65
C GLU A 69 -13.57 10.34 -2.90
N GLN A 70 -14.86 10.01 -2.87
CA GLN A 70 -15.35 8.70 -3.29
C GLN A 70 -14.91 8.38 -4.73
N GLY A 71 -14.97 9.38 -5.61
CA GLY A 71 -14.47 9.24 -6.98
C GLY A 71 -12.95 9.03 -7.03
N ALA A 72 -12.17 9.63 -6.10
CA ALA A 72 -10.74 9.35 -5.98
C ALA A 72 -10.48 7.89 -5.60
N GLY A 73 -11.22 7.39 -4.60
CA GLY A 73 -11.10 6.01 -4.14
C GLY A 73 -11.41 5.01 -5.26
N HIS A 74 -12.57 5.14 -5.93
CA HIS A 74 -12.93 4.25 -7.05
C HIS A 74 -12.01 4.39 -8.26
N ALA A 75 -11.47 5.59 -8.54
CA ALA A 75 -10.49 5.75 -9.61
C ALA A 75 -9.16 5.04 -9.28
N ALA A 76 -8.70 5.13 -8.03
CA ALA A 76 -7.52 4.40 -7.56
C ALA A 76 -7.74 2.88 -7.58
N GLU A 77 -8.92 2.41 -7.20
CA GLU A 77 -9.33 1.02 -7.26
C GLU A 77 -9.36 0.50 -8.71
N GLY A 78 -10.01 1.24 -9.61
CA GLY A 78 -10.04 0.92 -11.03
C GLY A 78 -8.64 0.89 -11.67
N TYR A 79 -7.77 1.84 -11.28
CA TYR A 79 -6.37 1.83 -11.67
C TYR A 79 -5.64 0.59 -11.18
N ALA A 80 -5.83 0.21 -9.92
CA ALA A 80 -5.21 -0.99 -9.35
C ALA A 80 -5.67 -2.27 -10.06
N SER A 81 -6.96 -2.38 -10.31
CA SER A 81 -7.55 -3.53 -10.99
C SER A 81 -7.06 -3.67 -12.44
N ALA A 82 -6.87 -2.55 -13.14
CA ALA A 82 -6.45 -2.56 -14.54
C ALA A 82 -4.93 -2.70 -14.71
N SER A 83 -4.13 -2.17 -13.78
CA SER A 83 -2.66 -2.12 -13.89
C SER A 83 -1.94 -3.21 -13.11
N GLY A 84 -2.59 -3.87 -12.14
CA GLY A 84 -1.96 -4.78 -11.19
C GLY A 84 -1.11 -4.08 -10.12
N LYS A 85 -1.11 -2.74 -10.08
CA LYS A 85 -0.35 -1.92 -9.12
C LYS A 85 -1.23 -1.51 -7.94
N VAL A 86 -0.62 -1.01 -6.87
CA VAL A 86 -1.38 -0.41 -5.76
C VAL A 86 -1.97 0.93 -6.20
N GLY A 87 -3.28 1.10 -6.05
CA GLY A 87 -3.94 2.38 -6.26
C GLY A 87 -3.73 3.30 -5.04
N VAL A 88 -3.55 4.60 -5.27
CA VAL A 88 -3.31 5.56 -4.19
C VAL A 88 -4.37 6.66 -4.24
N ALA A 89 -5.12 6.81 -3.14
CA ALA A 89 -6.09 7.90 -2.97
C ALA A 89 -5.69 8.79 -1.79
N ILE A 90 -5.79 10.11 -1.98
CA ILE A 90 -5.47 11.10 -0.94
C ILE A 90 -6.69 11.97 -0.66
N ALA A 91 -7.03 12.15 0.63
CA ALA A 91 -8.14 12.99 1.07
C ALA A 91 -7.79 13.77 2.34
N THR A 92 -8.54 14.83 2.61
CA THR A 92 -8.45 15.57 3.87
C THR A 92 -9.16 14.86 5.01
N SER A 93 -9.09 15.41 6.22
CA SER A 93 -9.79 14.92 7.42
C SER A 93 -11.32 15.01 7.30
N GLY A 94 -12.00 14.45 8.28
CA GLY A 94 -13.45 14.56 8.45
C GLY A 94 -14.22 14.10 7.21
N PRO A 95 -15.01 15.00 6.59
CA PRO A 95 -15.85 14.64 5.45
C PRO A 95 -15.05 14.13 4.25
N GLY A 96 -13.80 14.58 4.04
CA GLY A 96 -12.95 14.08 2.97
C GLY A 96 -12.55 12.62 3.19
N ALA A 97 -12.12 12.31 4.40
CA ALA A 97 -11.76 10.93 4.77
C ALA A 97 -12.98 10.00 4.75
N THR A 98 -14.13 10.44 5.31
CA THR A 98 -15.34 9.62 5.33
C THR A 98 -15.92 9.38 3.94
N ASN A 99 -15.69 10.28 2.98
CA ASN A 99 -16.09 10.07 1.60
C ASN A 99 -15.31 8.93 0.89
N LEU A 100 -14.16 8.50 1.42
CA LEU A 100 -13.42 7.34 0.91
C LEU A 100 -14.00 5.98 1.37
N VAL A 101 -14.85 5.96 2.40
CA VAL A 101 -15.31 4.74 3.06
C VAL A 101 -15.93 3.74 2.08
N THR A 102 -16.80 4.20 1.18
CA THR A 102 -17.44 3.31 0.19
C THR A 102 -16.41 2.64 -0.71
N ALA A 103 -15.46 3.40 -1.25
CA ALA A 103 -14.42 2.84 -2.13
C ALA A 103 -13.45 1.92 -1.36
N ILE A 104 -13.13 2.23 -0.10
CA ILE A 104 -12.33 1.35 0.77
C ILE A 104 -13.09 0.03 1.01
N ALA A 105 -14.40 0.07 1.27
CA ALA A 105 -15.19 -1.13 1.48
C ALA A 105 -15.28 -2.00 0.21
N ASP A 106 -15.43 -1.39 -0.95
CA ASP A 106 -15.46 -2.04 -2.26
C ASP A 106 -14.10 -2.74 -2.54
N ALA A 107 -13.01 -2.00 -2.42
CA ALA A 107 -11.66 -2.55 -2.56
C ALA A 107 -11.37 -3.71 -1.58
N TYR A 108 -11.92 -3.65 -0.35
CA TYR A 108 -11.80 -4.73 0.63
C TYR A 108 -12.54 -5.99 0.19
N MET A 109 -13.78 -5.85 -0.27
CA MET A 109 -14.61 -6.96 -0.75
C MET A 109 -14.00 -7.62 -1.98
N ASP A 110 -13.52 -6.82 -2.93
CA ASP A 110 -12.96 -7.29 -4.20
C ASP A 110 -11.46 -7.61 -4.12
N SER A 111 -10.85 -7.46 -2.94
CA SER A 111 -9.42 -7.74 -2.73
C SER A 111 -8.52 -6.91 -3.67
N VAL A 112 -8.82 -5.62 -3.81
CA VAL A 112 -8.06 -4.67 -4.63
C VAL A 112 -7.03 -3.96 -3.76
N PRO A 113 -5.75 -3.92 -4.14
CA PRO A 113 -4.72 -3.23 -3.37
C PRO A 113 -4.92 -1.70 -3.47
N LEU A 114 -5.30 -1.09 -2.37
CA LEU A 114 -5.55 0.35 -2.26
C LEU A 114 -4.80 0.94 -1.07
N LEU A 115 -4.06 2.00 -1.28
CA LEU A 115 -3.47 2.83 -0.24
C LEU A 115 -4.27 4.12 -0.12
N ALA A 116 -5.04 4.25 0.95
CA ALA A 116 -5.77 5.47 1.29
C ALA A 116 -4.92 6.30 2.27
N ILE A 117 -4.57 7.52 1.89
CA ILE A 117 -3.83 8.46 2.72
C ILE A 117 -4.76 9.60 3.08
N THR A 118 -4.98 9.80 4.39
CA THR A 118 -5.81 10.88 4.89
C THR A 118 -5.01 11.85 5.73
N GLY A 119 -5.34 13.13 5.63
CA GLY A 119 -4.87 14.11 6.59
C GLY A 119 -5.77 14.09 7.82
N GLN A 120 -5.18 14.26 9.01
CA GLN A 120 -5.89 14.40 10.27
C GLN A 120 -5.67 15.79 10.86
N VAL A 121 -6.50 16.22 11.78
CA VAL A 121 -6.31 17.45 12.55
C VAL A 121 -4.94 17.42 13.29
N PHE A 122 -4.53 18.52 13.88
CA PHE A 122 -3.31 18.51 14.72
C PHE A 122 -3.43 17.47 15.83
N SER A 123 -2.34 16.78 16.14
CA SER A 123 -2.32 15.73 17.17
C SER A 123 -2.86 16.20 18.53
N THR A 124 -2.60 17.46 18.88
CA THR A 124 -3.08 18.10 20.11
C THR A 124 -4.59 18.41 20.13
N LEU A 125 -5.24 18.35 18.97
CA LEU A 125 -6.69 18.61 18.84
C LEU A 125 -7.49 17.32 18.70
N MET A 126 -6.84 16.18 18.56
CA MET A 126 -7.53 14.89 18.44
C MET A 126 -8.33 14.57 19.72
N GLY A 127 -9.56 14.10 19.53
CA GLY A 127 -10.48 13.80 20.64
C GLY A 127 -11.15 15.02 21.27
N THR A 128 -11.06 16.19 20.63
CA THR A 128 -11.68 17.43 21.13
C THR A 128 -12.90 17.90 20.33
N ASP A 129 -13.40 17.08 19.40
CA ASP A 129 -14.40 17.47 18.43
C ASP A 129 -14.00 18.67 17.57
N ALA A 130 -12.71 18.70 17.18
CA ALA A 130 -12.17 19.77 16.36
C ALA A 130 -12.83 19.83 14.98
N PHE A 131 -12.74 20.99 14.33
CA PHE A 131 -13.34 21.18 13.00
C PHE A 131 -12.83 20.13 11.99
N GLN A 132 -13.76 19.39 11.40
CA GLN A 132 -13.49 18.30 10.46
C GLN A 132 -12.61 17.18 11.06
N GLU A 133 -12.68 16.94 12.35
CA GLU A 133 -12.16 15.73 12.96
C GLU A 133 -13.10 14.55 12.72
N ALA A 134 -12.54 13.40 12.42
CA ALA A 134 -13.25 12.11 12.41
C ALA A 134 -12.27 11.00 12.79
N ASP A 135 -12.73 10.01 13.55
CA ASP A 135 -11.99 8.78 13.80
C ASP A 135 -12.09 7.87 12.58
N ILE A 136 -11.37 8.24 11.53
CA ILE A 136 -11.38 7.47 10.27
C ILE A 136 -10.74 6.09 10.45
N VAL A 137 -9.80 5.92 11.37
CA VAL A 137 -9.21 4.62 11.71
C VAL A 137 -10.27 3.70 12.29
N GLY A 138 -11.06 4.16 13.27
CA GLY A 138 -12.17 3.40 13.84
C GLY A 138 -13.27 3.10 12.81
N ILE A 139 -13.63 4.08 11.99
CA ILE A 139 -14.66 3.92 10.94
C ILE A 139 -14.24 2.86 9.90
N THR A 140 -12.98 2.84 9.49
CA THR A 140 -12.50 1.94 8.43
C THR A 140 -11.93 0.61 8.93
N MET A 141 -11.79 0.44 10.23
CA MET A 141 -11.22 -0.78 10.84
C MET A 141 -11.81 -2.09 10.28
N PRO A 142 -13.13 -2.26 10.12
CA PRO A 142 -13.73 -3.50 9.61
C PRO A 142 -13.57 -3.70 8.11
N ILE A 143 -13.14 -2.69 7.36
CA ILE A 143 -13.06 -2.69 5.90
C ILE A 143 -11.65 -2.41 5.37
N THR A 144 -10.63 -2.50 6.22
CA THR A 144 -9.21 -2.38 5.86
C THR A 144 -8.43 -3.60 6.32
N LYS A 145 -7.33 -3.90 5.67
CA LYS A 145 -6.38 -4.92 6.14
C LYS A 145 -5.61 -4.42 7.36
N HIS A 146 -5.29 -3.14 7.37
CA HIS A 146 -4.63 -2.44 8.47
C HIS A 146 -4.84 -0.93 8.35
N SER A 147 -4.67 -0.22 9.46
CA SER A 147 -4.73 1.23 9.51
C SER A 147 -3.59 1.76 10.39
N PHE A 148 -2.94 2.82 9.92
CA PHE A 148 -1.92 3.54 10.66
C PHE A 148 -2.43 4.92 11.01
N LEU A 149 -2.30 5.33 12.28
CA LEU A 149 -2.42 6.69 12.72
C LEU A 149 -1.01 7.22 13.00
N VAL A 150 -0.58 8.21 12.23
CA VAL A 150 0.79 8.74 12.28
C VAL A 150 0.77 10.15 12.85
N THR A 151 1.34 10.30 14.04
CA THR A 151 1.43 11.59 14.76
C THR A 151 2.86 12.13 14.85
N ASP A 152 3.85 11.36 14.40
CA ASP A 152 5.26 11.75 14.35
C ASP A 152 5.78 11.63 12.89
N ALA A 153 6.41 12.70 12.41
CA ALA A 153 6.96 12.76 11.05
C ALA A 153 7.98 11.64 10.77
N SER A 154 8.73 11.19 11.78
CA SER A 154 9.74 10.15 11.65
C SER A 154 9.14 8.76 11.32
N GLU A 155 7.86 8.54 11.61
CA GLU A 155 7.16 7.31 11.33
C GLU A 155 6.61 7.24 9.90
N ILE A 156 6.46 8.38 9.22
CA ILE A 156 5.83 8.47 7.89
C ILE A 156 6.45 7.52 6.86
N PRO A 157 7.78 7.49 6.65
CA PRO A 157 8.36 6.58 5.65
C PRO A 157 8.08 5.11 5.95
N GLY A 158 8.16 4.75 7.23
CA GLY A 158 7.86 3.38 7.71
C GLY A 158 6.40 3.00 7.51
N ALA A 159 5.48 3.87 7.89
CA ALA A 159 4.04 3.66 7.75
C ALA A 159 3.62 3.51 6.27
N ILE A 160 4.11 4.38 5.38
CA ILE A 160 3.82 4.30 3.94
C ILE A 160 4.37 3.01 3.33
N ALA A 161 5.62 2.64 3.64
CA ALA A 161 6.23 1.41 3.13
C ALA A 161 5.50 0.16 3.62
N ALA A 162 5.19 0.09 4.92
CA ALA A 162 4.44 -1.00 5.54
C ALA A 162 3.02 -1.11 4.97
N ALA A 163 2.33 0.03 4.81
CA ALA A 163 0.99 0.08 4.23
C ALA A 163 0.98 -0.43 2.80
N TYR A 164 1.95 -0.05 1.99
CA TYR A 164 2.08 -0.52 0.61
C TYR A 164 2.35 -2.03 0.55
N GLU A 165 3.24 -2.55 1.40
CA GLU A 165 3.51 -3.98 1.51
C GLU A 165 2.26 -4.76 1.94
N ILE A 166 1.56 -4.30 2.97
CA ILE A 166 0.33 -4.97 3.43
C ILE A 166 -0.76 -4.92 2.35
N ALA A 167 -0.92 -3.80 1.65
CA ALA A 167 -1.93 -3.67 0.60
C ALA A 167 -1.70 -4.64 -0.56
N SER A 168 -0.44 -4.83 -0.97
CA SER A 168 -0.06 -5.58 -2.17
C SER A 168 0.19 -7.07 -1.95
N THR A 169 0.45 -7.51 -0.71
CA THR A 169 0.87 -8.90 -0.42
C THR A 169 -0.22 -9.73 0.26
N GLY A 170 -0.08 -11.07 0.21
CA GLY A 170 -1.11 -11.99 0.68
C GLY A 170 -2.40 -11.85 -0.14
N ARG A 171 -3.58 -11.83 0.52
CA ARG A 171 -4.80 -11.36 -0.13
C ARG A 171 -4.71 -9.85 -0.25
N PRO A 172 -4.64 -9.25 -1.45
CA PRO A 172 -4.58 -7.79 -1.59
C PRO A 172 -5.80 -7.11 -0.96
N GLY A 173 -5.66 -5.84 -0.63
CA GLY A 173 -6.77 -5.08 -0.06
C GLY A 173 -6.34 -3.70 0.41
N PRO A 174 -7.29 -2.88 0.87
CA PRO A 174 -7.04 -1.51 1.28
C PRO A 174 -6.32 -1.42 2.61
N VAL A 175 -5.45 -0.41 2.71
CA VAL A 175 -4.79 0.03 3.94
C VAL A 175 -4.93 1.54 4.05
N LEU A 176 -5.24 2.02 5.26
CA LEU A 176 -5.34 3.44 5.57
C LEU A 176 -4.07 3.93 6.26
N VAL A 177 -3.60 5.11 5.88
CA VAL A 177 -2.57 5.88 6.61
C VAL A 177 -3.14 7.27 6.90
N ASP A 178 -3.49 7.52 8.15
CA ASP A 178 -4.04 8.78 8.62
C ASP A 178 -2.92 9.59 9.30
N ILE A 179 -2.62 10.78 8.78
CA ILE A 179 -1.43 11.54 9.15
C ILE A 179 -1.83 12.90 9.71
N THR A 180 -1.48 13.17 10.95
CA THR A 180 -1.79 14.47 11.57
C THR A 180 -1.09 15.62 10.86
N LYS A 181 -1.71 16.80 10.88
CA LYS A 181 -1.22 17.98 10.16
C LYS A 181 0.15 18.46 10.67
N ASP A 182 0.39 18.38 11.96
CA ASP A 182 1.67 18.68 12.58
C ASP A 182 2.77 17.70 12.16
N ALA A 183 2.47 16.41 12.07
CA ALA A 183 3.42 15.42 11.54
C ALA A 183 3.77 15.70 10.08
N GLN A 184 2.81 16.14 9.25
CA GLN A 184 3.08 16.53 7.86
C GLN A 184 3.99 17.77 7.76
N GLN A 185 3.91 18.69 8.73
CA GLN A 185 4.65 19.94 8.73
C GLN A 185 6.03 19.85 9.40
N ALA A 186 6.23 18.90 10.30
CA ALA A 186 7.48 18.71 11.01
C ALA A 186 8.61 18.24 10.08
N GLU A 187 9.82 18.67 10.37
CA GLU A 187 11.02 18.23 9.66
C GLU A 187 11.55 16.92 10.22
N VAL A 188 11.99 16.02 9.33
CA VAL A 188 12.51 14.70 9.68
C VAL A 188 13.70 14.30 8.80
N PRO A 189 14.74 13.67 9.35
CA PRO A 189 15.76 13.01 8.53
C PRO A 189 15.13 11.86 7.73
N PHE A 190 15.16 11.96 6.40
CA PHE A 190 14.55 10.96 5.54
C PHE A 190 15.52 9.82 5.25
N VAL A 191 15.17 8.62 5.68
CA VAL A 191 15.95 7.39 5.46
C VAL A 191 15.15 6.39 4.65
N TRP A 192 15.74 5.87 3.57
CA TRP A 192 15.12 4.86 2.73
C TRP A 192 16.11 3.75 2.35
N PRO A 193 15.73 2.46 2.36
CA PRO A 193 14.44 1.95 2.84
C PRO A 193 14.28 2.14 4.35
N PRO A 194 13.06 2.42 4.81
CA PRO A 194 12.79 2.60 6.23
C PRO A 194 12.87 1.25 6.96
N ARG A 195 13.10 1.31 8.26
CA ARG A 195 12.91 0.13 9.13
C ARG A 195 11.49 0.17 9.69
N TYR A 196 10.76 -0.91 9.53
CA TYR A 196 9.48 -1.13 10.17
C TYR A 196 9.35 -2.60 10.54
N ASP A 197 8.48 -2.90 11.51
CA ASP A 197 8.17 -4.26 11.95
C ASP A 197 6.67 -4.52 11.73
N LEU A 198 6.36 -5.70 11.21
CA LEU A 198 5.00 -6.16 10.97
C LEU A 198 4.75 -7.43 11.80
N PRO A 199 4.60 -7.30 13.13
CA PRO A 199 4.44 -8.45 14.00
C PRO A 199 3.17 -9.24 13.62
N GLY A 200 3.35 -10.53 13.35
CA GLY A 200 2.25 -11.41 12.99
C GLY A 200 1.81 -11.35 11.51
N TYR A 201 2.26 -10.40 10.71
CA TYR A 201 1.97 -10.36 9.28
C TYR A 201 2.93 -11.29 8.52
N ARG A 202 2.45 -12.48 8.17
CA ARG A 202 3.23 -13.51 7.46
C ARG A 202 2.39 -14.11 6.34
N PRO A 203 2.36 -13.49 5.16
CA PRO A 203 1.62 -14.03 4.02
C PRO A 203 2.12 -15.41 3.64
N VAL A 204 1.19 -16.35 3.48
CA VAL A 204 1.52 -17.71 3.05
C VAL A 204 1.63 -17.72 1.53
N THR A 205 2.85 -17.91 1.00
CA THR A 205 3.16 -17.90 -0.44
C THR A 205 3.30 -19.30 -1.03
N LYS A 206 3.31 -20.35 -0.21
CA LYS A 206 3.46 -21.73 -0.66
C LYS A 206 2.29 -22.58 -0.16
N ALA A 207 1.63 -23.27 -1.08
CA ALA A 207 0.60 -24.23 -0.72
C ALA A 207 1.19 -25.46 -0.02
N HIS A 208 0.40 -26.08 0.87
CA HIS A 208 0.82 -27.25 1.62
C HIS A 208 0.84 -28.50 0.72
N GLY A 209 2.00 -29.15 0.57
CA GLY A 209 2.19 -30.28 -0.37
C GLY A 209 1.19 -31.42 -0.23
N LYS A 210 0.78 -31.80 1.00
CA LYS A 210 -0.23 -32.85 1.23
C LYS A 210 -1.61 -32.43 0.69
N GLN A 211 -1.96 -31.13 0.75
CA GLN A 211 -3.23 -30.64 0.21
C GLN A 211 -3.21 -30.65 -1.32
N ILE A 212 -2.09 -30.33 -1.93
CA ILE A 212 -1.90 -30.43 -3.39
C ILE A 212 -2.07 -31.89 -3.84
N GLN A 213 -1.44 -32.84 -3.14
CA GLN A 213 -1.57 -34.27 -3.44
C GLN A 213 -3.02 -34.76 -3.31
N ALA A 214 -3.73 -34.36 -2.24
CA ALA A 214 -5.13 -34.71 -2.04
C ALA A 214 -6.03 -34.13 -3.16
N ALA A 215 -5.81 -32.88 -3.56
CA ALA A 215 -6.54 -32.27 -4.67
C ALA A 215 -6.28 -32.99 -6.00
N ALA A 216 -5.03 -33.34 -6.28
CA ALA A 216 -4.67 -34.12 -7.49
C ALA A 216 -5.34 -35.48 -7.51
N GLN A 217 -5.37 -36.20 -6.37
CA GLN A 217 -6.07 -37.50 -6.26
C GLN A 217 -7.58 -37.35 -6.49
N LEU A 218 -8.21 -36.32 -5.97
CA LEU A 218 -9.62 -36.04 -6.19
C LEU A 218 -9.91 -35.79 -7.68
N LEU A 219 -9.10 -34.98 -8.35
CA LEU A 219 -9.24 -34.73 -9.79
C LEU A 219 -9.08 -36.01 -10.61
N GLN A 220 -8.07 -36.84 -10.31
CA GLN A 220 -7.82 -38.11 -11.01
C GLN A 220 -8.95 -39.12 -10.84
N SER A 221 -9.61 -39.15 -9.70
CA SER A 221 -10.71 -40.10 -9.41
C SER A 221 -12.09 -39.58 -9.82
N ALA A 222 -12.22 -38.29 -10.14
CA ALA A 222 -13.49 -37.68 -10.45
C ALA A 222 -13.99 -38.08 -11.84
N LYS A 223 -15.27 -38.45 -11.93
CA LYS A 223 -15.91 -38.79 -13.24
C LYS A 223 -16.33 -37.55 -14.02
N LYS A 224 -16.68 -36.47 -13.35
CA LYS A 224 -17.14 -35.22 -13.96
C LYS A 224 -16.57 -34.04 -13.13
N PRO A 225 -15.26 -33.80 -13.19
CA PRO A 225 -14.66 -32.72 -12.41
C PRO A 225 -15.09 -31.35 -12.93
N VAL A 226 -15.27 -30.38 -11.99
CA VAL A 226 -15.54 -28.99 -12.28
C VAL A 226 -14.59 -28.16 -11.46
N LEU A 227 -13.86 -27.23 -12.07
CA LEU A 227 -13.12 -26.17 -11.40
C LEU A 227 -13.98 -24.92 -11.36
N TYR A 228 -14.28 -24.44 -10.15
CA TYR A 228 -14.93 -23.15 -9.94
C TYR A 228 -13.84 -22.12 -9.63
N VAL A 229 -13.63 -21.19 -10.57
CA VAL A 229 -12.48 -20.29 -10.59
C VAL A 229 -12.92 -18.87 -10.23
N GLY A 230 -12.27 -18.26 -9.26
CA GLY A 230 -12.51 -16.89 -8.85
C GLY A 230 -11.35 -15.96 -9.20
N GLY A 231 -11.49 -14.68 -8.84
CA GLY A 231 -10.51 -13.62 -9.11
C GLY A 231 -9.09 -13.86 -8.57
N GLY A 232 -8.92 -14.82 -7.65
CA GLY A 232 -7.61 -15.20 -7.13
C GLY A 232 -6.65 -15.75 -8.18
N VAL A 233 -7.16 -16.44 -9.22
CA VAL A 233 -6.33 -16.92 -10.33
C VAL A 233 -5.81 -15.76 -11.18
N ILE A 234 -6.65 -14.74 -11.42
CA ILE A 234 -6.25 -13.53 -12.15
C ILE A 234 -5.20 -12.76 -11.35
N LYS A 235 -5.43 -12.56 -10.05
CA LYS A 235 -4.51 -11.82 -9.16
C LYS A 235 -3.17 -12.54 -8.95
N ALA A 236 -3.15 -13.86 -9.11
CA ALA A 236 -1.94 -14.68 -9.06
C ALA A 236 -1.25 -14.83 -10.44
N GLU A 237 -1.82 -14.22 -11.49
CA GLU A 237 -1.35 -14.37 -12.89
C GLU A 237 -1.26 -15.84 -13.33
N ALA A 238 -2.10 -16.73 -12.76
CA ALA A 238 -2.04 -18.19 -12.91
C ALA A 238 -3.00 -18.72 -13.99
N ALA A 239 -3.39 -17.89 -14.96
CA ALA A 239 -4.27 -18.31 -16.04
C ALA A 239 -3.62 -19.36 -16.97
N GLY A 240 -2.29 -19.27 -17.17
CA GLY A 240 -1.53 -20.24 -17.96
C GLY A 240 -1.52 -21.61 -17.30
N GLU A 241 -1.18 -21.68 -16.01
CA GLU A 241 -1.16 -22.92 -15.23
C GLU A 241 -2.56 -23.54 -15.12
N LEU A 242 -3.60 -22.71 -15.05
CA LEU A 242 -4.99 -23.18 -15.07
C LEU A 242 -5.34 -23.84 -16.41
N ALA A 243 -4.91 -23.24 -17.53
CA ALA A 243 -5.13 -23.81 -18.86
C ALA A 243 -4.39 -25.15 -19.01
N GLU A 244 -3.11 -25.22 -18.62
CA GLU A 244 -2.32 -26.46 -18.61
C GLU A 244 -2.97 -27.56 -17.75
N LEU A 245 -3.50 -27.20 -16.58
CA LEU A 245 -4.22 -28.14 -15.74
C LEU A 245 -5.49 -28.65 -16.42
N ALA A 246 -6.25 -27.80 -17.08
CA ALA A 246 -7.48 -28.16 -17.78
C ALA A 246 -7.21 -29.11 -18.93
N ASP A 247 -6.11 -28.92 -19.66
CA ASP A 247 -5.70 -29.77 -20.79
C ASP A 247 -5.29 -31.18 -20.34
N GLN A 248 -4.79 -31.33 -19.11
CA GLN A 248 -4.39 -32.64 -18.56
C GLN A 248 -5.59 -33.53 -18.15
N PHE A 249 -6.78 -32.96 -17.99
CA PHE A 249 -7.97 -33.68 -17.54
C PHE A 249 -9.10 -33.59 -18.56
N PRO A 250 -9.18 -34.54 -19.54
CA PRO A 250 -10.27 -34.58 -20.51
C PRO A 250 -11.64 -34.63 -19.81
N GLY A 251 -12.50 -33.67 -20.11
CA GLY A 251 -13.83 -33.55 -19.50
C GLY A 251 -13.90 -32.67 -18.27
N LEU A 252 -12.78 -32.09 -17.83
CA LEU A 252 -12.78 -31.04 -16.83
C LEU A 252 -13.50 -29.80 -17.37
N ARG A 253 -14.44 -29.27 -16.59
CA ARG A 253 -15.12 -28.02 -16.91
C ARG A 253 -14.58 -26.92 -16.02
N VAL A 254 -14.22 -25.80 -16.62
CA VAL A 254 -13.85 -24.57 -15.89
C VAL A 254 -15.04 -23.62 -15.94
N VAL A 255 -15.49 -23.19 -14.78
CA VAL A 255 -16.53 -22.17 -14.62
C VAL A 255 -16.00 -21.05 -13.74
N HIS A 256 -16.37 -19.82 -14.03
CA HIS A 256 -15.97 -18.64 -13.29
C HIS A 256 -17.19 -17.80 -12.93
N HIS A 257 -17.05 -16.92 -11.95
CA HIS A 257 -18.06 -15.92 -11.60
C HIS A 257 -17.54 -14.50 -11.90
#